data_90b798cda8f2016557e6a029b71cfba8
#
_entry.id   90b798cda8f2016557e6a029b71cfba8
#
_cell.length_a   1.000
_cell.length_b   1.000
_cell.length_c   1.000
_cell.angle_alpha   90.00
_cell.angle_beta   90.00
_cell.angle_gamma   90.00
#
_symmetry.space_group_name_H-M   'P 1'
#
loop_
_entity.id
_entity.type
_entity.pdbx_description
1 polymer ?
#
loop_
_entity_poly.entity_id
_entity_poly.type
_entity_poly.pdbx_seq_one_letter_code
_entity_poly.pdbx_strand_id
1 'polypeptide(L)'
;NARLRYYIGEYEWSLAVLNILKSSTSKLIANDAMTLSLLISDNLEYDTIALQRLSKADYYIYQQRYSLANQMLDSINMYNPNEVSMPYLLSRKAQIAMNDKDYELADSLYRRIYEGYSDSYIADKALLDNAILLERYLDRKEDAMECYAKLIDEFTASVYVAQARNAYRRLREIEN
;
A
#
# COMPACT_ATOMS: atom_id res chain seq x y z
N ASN A 1 -15.24 13.80 4.50
CA ASN A 1 -14.10 12.90 4.55
C ASN A 1 -13.94 12.19 3.19
N ALA A 2 -12.79 12.36 2.51
CA ALA A 2 -12.54 11.79 1.17
C ALA A 2 -12.68 10.26 1.16
N ARG A 3 -12.11 9.56 2.16
CA ARG A 3 -12.19 8.09 2.24
C ARG A 3 -13.64 7.58 2.38
N LEU A 4 -14.49 8.29 3.13
CA LEU A 4 -15.89 7.89 3.23
C LEU A 4 -16.60 7.97 1.87
N ARG A 5 -16.34 9.05 1.10
CA ARG A 5 -16.87 9.20 -0.25
C ARG A 5 -16.40 8.11 -1.19
N TYR A 6 -15.11 7.76 -1.12
CA TYR A 6 -14.54 6.65 -1.86
C TYR A 6 -15.23 5.31 -1.51
N TYR A 7 -15.45 5.01 -0.21
CA TYR A 7 -16.09 3.76 0.22
C TYR A 7 -17.52 3.58 -0.28
N ILE A 8 -18.27 4.68 -0.43
CA ILE A 8 -19.66 4.65 -0.90
C ILE A 8 -19.80 4.86 -2.42
N GLY A 9 -18.67 4.94 -3.15
CA GLY A 9 -18.65 5.04 -4.61
C GLY A 9 -18.82 6.46 -5.15
N GLU A 10 -18.78 7.48 -4.30
CA GLU A 10 -18.84 8.90 -4.72
C GLU A 10 -17.43 9.39 -5.12
N TYR A 11 -16.88 8.82 -6.18
CA TYR A 11 -15.48 8.99 -6.57
C TYR A 11 -15.14 10.43 -6.96
N GLU A 12 -15.99 11.12 -7.69
CA GLU A 12 -15.76 12.53 -8.08
C GLU A 12 -15.69 13.44 -6.86
N TRP A 13 -16.57 13.26 -5.87
CA TRP A 13 -16.51 13.98 -4.61
C TRP A 13 -15.28 13.64 -3.81
N SER A 14 -14.89 12.37 -3.80
CA SER A 14 -13.64 11.95 -3.17
C SER A 14 -12.44 12.67 -3.79
N LEU A 15 -12.35 12.68 -5.12
CA LEU A 15 -11.28 13.36 -5.87
C LEU A 15 -11.24 14.87 -5.58
N ALA A 16 -12.40 15.54 -5.53
CA ALA A 16 -12.45 16.97 -5.20
C ALA A 16 -11.84 17.27 -3.83
N VAL A 17 -12.15 16.47 -2.80
CA VAL A 17 -11.56 16.63 -1.46
C VAL A 17 -10.08 16.25 -1.45
N LEU A 18 -9.68 15.19 -2.15
CA LEU A 18 -8.29 14.76 -2.24
C LEU A 18 -7.40 15.81 -2.92
N ASN A 19 -7.91 16.49 -3.95
CA ASN A 19 -7.19 17.58 -4.61
C ASN A 19 -6.83 18.72 -3.66
N ILE A 20 -7.70 19.03 -2.70
CA ILE A 20 -7.38 20.00 -1.64
C ILE A 20 -6.30 19.46 -0.70
N LEU A 21 -6.38 18.17 -0.34
CA LEU A 21 -5.43 17.55 0.60
C LEU A 21 -4.04 17.36 0.01
N LYS A 22 -3.89 17.25 -1.32
CA LYS A 22 -2.58 17.19 -2.00
C LYS A 22 -1.70 18.41 -1.72
N SER A 23 -2.29 19.57 -1.41
CA SER A 23 -1.58 20.79 -1.03
C SER A 23 -1.29 20.90 0.47
N SER A 24 -1.53 19.84 1.25
CA SER A 24 -1.25 19.83 2.69
C SER A 24 0.23 20.08 3.00
N THR A 25 0.49 20.81 4.06
CA THR A 25 1.85 21.02 4.59
C THR A 25 2.47 19.72 5.15
N SER A 26 1.65 18.76 5.56
CA SER A 26 2.10 17.42 5.93
C SER A 26 2.37 16.58 4.68
N LYS A 27 3.63 16.23 4.45
CA LYS A 27 4.04 15.39 3.33
C LYS A 27 3.35 14.02 3.32
N LEU A 28 3.12 13.41 4.48
CA LEU A 28 2.41 12.12 4.57
C LEU A 28 0.95 12.25 4.17
N ILE A 29 0.24 13.30 4.63
CA ILE A 29 -1.15 13.53 4.25
C ILE A 29 -1.26 13.81 2.75
N ALA A 30 -0.34 14.63 2.20
CA ALA A 30 -0.31 14.92 0.77
C ALA A 30 -0.02 13.66 -0.06
N ASN A 31 0.91 12.82 0.38
CA ASN A 31 1.22 11.54 -0.27
C ASN A 31 0.04 10.56 -0.24
N ASP A 32 -0.61 10.39 0.91
CA ASP A 32 -1.82 9.55 1.04
C ASP A 32 -2.96 10.04 0.14
N ALA A 33 -3.14 11.37 0.08
CA ALA A 33 -4.14 11.98 -0.80
C ALA A 33 -3.81 11.77 -2.28
N MET A 34 -2.54 11.89 -2.66
CA MET A 34 -2.08 11.62 -4.01
C MET A 34 -2.31 10.17 -4.40
N THR A 35 -1.86 9.22 -3.56
CA THR A 35 -2.00 7.78 -3.80
C THR A 35 -3.47 7.37 -3.99
N LEU A 36 -4.37 7.81 -3.10
CA LEU A 36 -5.79 7.50 -3.26
C LEU A 36 -6.42 8.18 -4.48
N SER A 37 -6.00 9.41 -4.78
CA SER A 37 -6.47 10.12 -5.98
C SER A 37 -6.07 9.40 -7.26
N LEU A 38 -4.84 8.90 -7.35
CA LEU A 38 -4.35 8.15 -8.50
C LEU A 38 -5.06 6.79 -8.63
N LEU A 39 -5.23 6.07 -7.52
CA LEU A 39 -6.05 4.85 -7.52
C LEU A 39 -7.44 5.09 -8.11
N ILE A 40 -8.10 6.18 -7.70
CA ILE A 40 -9.45 6.49 -8.18
C ILE A 40 -9.41 6.91 -9.65
N SER A 41 -8.58 7.91 -10.03
CA SER A 41 -8.58 8.47 -11.38
C SER A 41 -8.22 7.42 -12.44
N ASP A 42 -7.17 6.65 -12.19
CA ASP A 42 -6.70 5.65 -13.15
C ASP A 42 -7.72 4.52 -13.35
N ASN A 43 -8.38 4.07 -12.28
CA ASN A 43 -9.39 3.02 -12.39
C ASN A 43 -10.77 3.53 -12.86
N LEU A 44 -11.12 4.80 -12.65
CA LEU A 44 -12.31 5.39 -13.26
C LEU A 44 -12.24 5.35 -14.78
N GLU A 45 -11.05 5.51 -15.35
CA GLU A 45 -10.86 5.49 -16.80
C GLU A 45 -10.78 4.06 -17.35
N TYR A 46 -10.08 3.15 -16.66
CA TYR A 46 -9.73 1.84 -17.22
C TYR A 46 -10.52 0.66 -16.65
N ASP A 47 -10.91 0.68 -15.37
CA ASP A 47 -11.58 -0.46 -14.72
C ASP A 47 -12.44 -0.02 -13.52
N THR A 48 -13.59 0.51 -13.80
CA THR A 48 -14.56 0.93 -12.76
C THR A 48 -15.04 -0.24 -11.90
N ILE A 49 -15.06 -1.46 -12.43
CA ILE A 49 -15.46 -2.66 -11.67
C ILE A 49 -14.41 -3.00 -10.62
N ALA A 50 -13.13 -2.99 -10.99
CA ALA A 50 -12.05 -3.18 -10.03
C ALA A 50 -12.07 -2.09 -8.94
N LEU A 51 -12.29 -0.82 -9.32
CA LEU A 51 -12.39 0.29 -8.38
C LEU A 51 -13.52 0.10 -7.37
N GLN A 52 -14.72 -0.28 -7.83
CA GLN A 52 -15.86 -0.56 -6.95
C GLN A 52 -15.58 -1.69 -5.96
N ARG A 53 -14.91 -2.74 -6.40
CA ARG A 53 -14.54 -3.87 -5.54
C ARG A 53 -13.44 -3.51 -4.55
N LEU A 54 -12.42 -2.75 -4.99
CA LEU A 54 -11.37 -2.23 -4.12
C LEU A 54 -11.94 -1.30 -3.05
N SER A 55 -12.80 -0.35 -3.43
CA SER A 55 -13.41 0.57 -2.46
C SER A 55 -14.29 -0.17 -1.43
N LYS A 56 -14.97 -1.23 -1.86
CA LYS A 56 -15.76 -2.09 -0.98
C LYS A 56 -14.88 -2.94 -0.07
N ALA A 57 -13.77 -3.48 -0.59
CA ALA A 57 -12.79 -4.20 0.22
C ALA A 57 -12.16 -3.29 1.28
N ASP A 58 -11.76 -2.07 0.89
CA ASP A 58 -11.23 -1.07 1.81
C ASP A 58 -12.23 -0.68 2.90
N TYR A 59 -13.52 -0.59 2.57
CA TYR A 59 -14.57 -0.38 3.56
C TYR A 59 -14.68 -1.54 4.56
N TYR A 60 -14.62 -2.78 4.07
CA TYR A 60 -14.64 -3.96 4.94
C TYR A 60 -13.37 -4.06 5.80
N ILE A 61 -12.20 -3.71 5.28
CA ILE A 61 -10.96 -3.64 6.06
C ILE A 61 -11.10 -2.59 7.18
N TYR A 62 -11.64 -1.41 6.87
CA TYR A 62 -11.92 -0.37 7.86
C TYR A 62 -12.86 -0.86 8.98
N GLN A 63 -13.83 -1.71 8.66
CA GLN A 63 -14.72 -2.36 9.62
C GLN A 63 -14.13 -3.60 10.29
N GLN A 64 -12.88 -3.97 10.00
CA GLN A 64 -12.23 -5.20 10.46
C GLN A 64 -12.95 -6.49 10.02
N ARG A 65 -13.71 -6.43 8.92
CA ARG A 65 -14.45 -7.56 8.34
C ARG A 65 -13.61 -8.23 7.26
N TYR A 66 -12.47 -8.79 7.65
CA TYR A 66 -11.43 -9.26 6.74
C TYR A 66 -11.88 -10.38 5.79
N SER A 67 -12.73 -11.30 6.24
CA SER A 67 -13.28 -12.36 5.37
C SER A 67 -14.08 -11.78 4.19
N LEU A 68 -14.91 -10.75 4.43
CA LEU A 68 -15.66 -10.09 3.36
C LEU A 68 -14.75 -9.27 2.45
N ALA A 69 -13.71 -8.64 3.02
CA ALA A 69 -12.71 -7.94 2.23
C ALA A 69 -12.00 -8.90 1.26
N ASN A 70 -11.56 -10.07 1.74
CA ASN A 70 -10.94 -11.09 0.90
C ASN A 70 -11.86 -11.56 -0.24
N GLN A 71 -13.15 -11.80 0.03
CA GLN A 71 -14.12 -12.16 -1.02
C GLN A 71 -14.20 -11.09 -2.12
N MET A 72 -14.17 -9.80 -1.75
CA MET A 72 -14.15 -8.71 -2.73
C MET A 72 -12.86 -8.71 -3.54
N LEU A 73 -11.70 -8.86 -2.88
CA LEU A 73 -10.39 -8.89 -3.54
C LEU A 73 -10.24 -10.11 -4.46
N ASP A 74 -10.72 -11.29 -4.04
CA ASP A 74 -10.70 -12.51 -4.87
C ASP A 74 -11.58 -12.35 -6.11
N SER A 75 -12.70 -11.65 -5.98
CA SER A 75 -13.56 -11.36 -7.13
C SER A 75 -12.88 -10.47 -8.18
N ILE A 76 -11.95 -9.59 -7.79
CA ILE A 76 -11.15 -8.79 -8.74
C ILE A 76 -10.19 -9.72 -9.51
N ASN A 77 -9.51 -10.60 -8.80
CA ASN A 77 -8.53 -11.52 -9.39
C ASN A 77 -9.16 -12.43 -10.47
N MET A 78 -10.42 -12.83 -10.29
CA MET A 78 -11.18 -13.62 -11.27
C MET A 78 -11.45 -12.90 -12.59
N TYR A 79 -11.44 -11.56 -12.59
CA TYR A 79 -11.73 -10.74 -13.78
C TYR A 79 -10.47 -10.27 -14.52
N ASN A 80 -9.30 -10.78 -14.18
CA ASN A 80 -8.02 -10.37 -14.74
C ASN A 80 -7.75 -8.87 -14.53
N PRO A 81 -7.41 -8.46 -13.30
CA PRO A 81 -7.18 -7.05 -12.97
C PRO A 81 -6.07 -6.48 -13.86
N ASN A 82 -6.23 -5.24 -14.27
CA ASN A 82 -5.21 -4.53 -15.02
C ASN A 82 -3.96 -4.28 -14.14
N GLU A 83 -2.86 -3.92 -14.77
CA GLU A 83 -1.58 -3.65 -14.09
C GLU A 83 -1.69 -2.51 -13.06
N VAL A 84 -2.63 -1.60 -13.24
CA VAL A 84 -2.85 -0.45 -12.36
C VAL A 84 -3.48 -0.87 -11.03
N SER A 85 -4.48 -1.75 -11.05
CA SER A 85 -5.19 -2.18 -9.84
C SER A 85 -4.48 -3.31 -9.07
N MET A 86 -3.62 -4.07 -9.74
CA MET A 86 -2.94 -5.22 -9.14
C MET A 86 -2.08 -4.87 -7.91
N PRO A 87 -1.22 -3.83 -7.91
CA PRO A 87 -0.45 -3.46 -6.73
C PRO A 87 -1.33 -3.15 -5.52
N TYR A 88 -2.44 -2.45 -5.73
CA TYR A 88 -3.38 -2.12 -4.66
C TYR A 88 -4.09 -3.37 -4.11
N LEU A 89 -4.50 -4.29 -4.98
CA LEU A 89 -5.07 -5.58 -4.58
C LEU A 89 -4.08 -6.37 -3.72
N LEU A 90 -2.83 -6.49 -4.16
CA LEU A 90 -1.77 -7.19 -3.42
C LEU A 90 -1.52 -6.53 -2.05
N SER A 91 -1.46 -5.19 -2.01
CA SER A 91 -1.28 -4.44 -0.76
C SER A 91 -2.41 -4.70 0.24
N ARG A 92 -3.68 -4.76 -0.21
CA ARG A 92 -4.81 -5.08 0.68
C ARG A 92 -4.78 -6.53 1.16
N LYS A 93 -4.41 -7.47 0.30
CA LYS A 93 -4.21 -8.86 0.71
C LYS A 93 -3.06 -8.99 1.73
N ALA A 94 -1.96 -8.27 1.54
CA ALA A 94 -0.87 -8.22 2.51
C ALA A 94 -1.32 -7.67 3.88
N GLN A 95 -2.12 -6.61 3.88
CA GLN A 95 -2.69 -6.05 5.11
C GLN A 95 -3.59 -7.06 5.85
N ILE A 96 -4.37 -7.84 5.12
CA ILE A 96 -5.21 -8.90 5.70
C ILE A 96 -4.33 -10.02 6.26
N ALA A 97 -3.33 -10.47 5.51
CA ALA A 97 -2.37 -11.48 5.95
C ALA A 97 -1.63 -11.04 7.24
N MET A 98 -1.23 -9.76 7.34
CA MET A 98 -0.68 -9.18 8.56
C MET A 98 -1.63 -9.28 9.76
N ASN A 99 -2.92 -9.00 9.54
CA ASN A 99 -3.93 -9.14 10.60
C ASN A 99 -4.11 -10.60 11.04
N ASP A 100 -4.10 -11.51 10.09
CA ASP A 100 -4.25 -12.95 10.34
C ASP A 100 -2.95 -13.60 10.86
N LYS A 101 -1.88 -12.79 10.99
CA LYS A 101 -0.52 -13.19 11.42
C LYS A 101 0.14 -14.18 10.47
N ASP A 102 -0.31 -14.21 9.23
CA ASP A 102 0.35 -14.95 8.14
C ASP A 102 1.45 -14.04 7.53
N TYR A 103 2.54 -13.92 8.29
CA TYR A 103 3.62 -12.99 7.98
C TYR A 103 4.40 -13.40 6.72
N GLU A 104 4.53 -14.70 6.45
CA GLU A 104 5.21 -15.19 5.24
C GLU A 104 4.39 -14.87 3.97
N LEU A 105 3.07 -14.99 4.04
CA LEU A 105 2.19 -14.56 2.96
C LEU A 105 2.30 -13.04 2.76
N ALA A 106 2.29 -12.26 3.85
CA ALA A 106 2.42 -10.80 3.76
C ALA A 106 3.77 -10.39 3.12
N ASP A 107 4.90 -11.03 3.52
CA ASP A 107 6.22 -10.83 2.91
C ASP A 107 6.16 -11.07 1.40
N SER A 108 5.63 -12.22 1.00
CA SER A 108 5.54 -12.58 -0.42
C SER A 108 4.71 -11.60 -1.24
N LEU A 109 3.60 -11.09 -0.67
CA LEU A 109 2.71 -10.13 -1.33
C LEU A 109 3.35 -8.74 -1.46
N TYR A 110 4.02 -8.24 -0.41
CA TYR A 110 4.76 -6.98 -0.49
C TYR A 110 5.90 -7.06 -1.49
N ARG A 111 6.67 -8.17 -1.48
CA ARG A 111 7.77 -8.41 -2.43
C ARG A 111 7.28 -8.35 -3.87
N ARG A 112 6.16 -8.98 -4.18
CA ARG A 112 5.56 -8.93 -5.52
C ARG A 112 5.19 -7.50 -5.96
N ILE A 113 4.88 -6.59 -5.03
CA ILE A 113 4.58 -5.20 -5.39
C ILE A 113 5.86 -4.48 -5.82
N TYR A 114 6.88 -4.42 -4.96
CA TYR A 114 8.06 -3.62 -5.27
C TYR A 114 9.03 -4.26 -6.28
N GLU A 115 8.95 -5.57 -6.52
CA GLU A 115 9.73 -6.25 -7.56
C GLU A 115 8.99 -6.29 -8.91
N GLY A 116 7.68 -6.55 -8.89
CA GLY A 116 6.88 -6.72 -10.11
C GLY A 116 6.21 -5.46 -10.61
N TYR A 117 6.05 -4.44 -9.76
CA TYR A 117 5.36 -3.19 -10.05
C TYR A 117 6.11 -1.98 -9.44
N SER A 118 7.41 -1.92 -9.70
CA SER A 118 8.31 -0.89 -9.12
C SER A 118 7.89 0.55 -9.44
N ASP A 119 7.24 0.76 -10.58
CA ASP A 119 6.73 2.05 -11.02
C ASP A 119 5.38 2.43 -10.38
N SER A 120 4.79 1.54 -9.59
CA SER A 120 3.54 1.82 -8.89
C SER A 120 3.75 2.85 -7.78
N TYR A 121 2.78 3.76 -7.63
CA TYR A 121 2.75 4.78 -6.58
C TYR A 121 2.75 4.25 -5.15
N ILE A 122 2.64 2.94 -4.95
CA ILE A 122 2.69 2.31 -3.62
C ILE A 122 3.88 1.37 -3.46
N ALA A 123 4.79 1.30 -4.44
CA ALA A 123 5.94 0.38 -4.39
C ALA A 123 6.87 0.73 -3.22
N ASP A 124 7.16 2.01 -3.02
CA ASP A 124 7.96 2.52 -1.90
C ASP A 124 7.33 2.22 -0.53
N LYS A 125 6.00 2.37 -0.44
CA LYS A 125 5.26 2.04 0.78
C LYS A 125 5.27 0.54 1.05
N ALA A 126 5.08 -0.28 0.02
CA ALA A 126 5.12 -1.74 0.15
C ALA A 126 6.51 -2.22 0.59
N LEU A 127 7.58 -1.62 0.05
CA LEU A 127 8.95 -1.92 0.44
C LEU A 127 9.22 -1.53 1.91
N LEU A 128 8.72 -0.36 2.35
CA LEU A 128 8.81 0.04 3.76
C LEU A 128 8.04 -0.94 4.67
N ASP A 129 6.80 -1.28 4.31
CA ASP A 129 5.97 -2.17 5.11
C ASP A 129 6.57 -3.56 5.22
N ASN A 130 7.20 -4.03 4.12
CA ASN A 130 7.93 -5.29 4.14
C ASN A 130 9.17 -5.25 5.04
N ALA A 131 9.96 -4.18 4.97
CA ALA A 131 11.10 -4.00 5.87
C ALA A 131 10.69 -4.03 7.36
N ILE A 132 9.58 -3.36 7.69
CA ILE A 132 9.04 -3.36 9.06
C ILE A 132 8.54 -4.76 9.46
N LEU A 133 7.90 -5.48 8.54
CA LEU A 133 7.44 -6.86 8.76
C LEU A 133 8.62 -7.79 9.06
N LEU A 134 9.66 -7.77 8.22
CA LEU A 134 10.88 -8.58 8.37
C LEU A 134 11.56 -8.30 9.70
N GLU A 135 11.71 -7.03 10.06
CA GLU A 135 12.35 -6.61 11.31
C GLU A 135 11.57 -7.04 12.55
N ARG A 136 10.26 -6.79 12.58
CA ARG A 136 9.49 -6.84 13.83
C ARG A 136 8.75 -8.15 14.07
N TYR A 137 8.42 -8.89 13.02
CA TYR A 137 7.55 -10.05 13.10
C TYR A 137 8.22 -11.34 12.65
N LEU A 138 9.22 -11.26 11.75
CA LEU A 138 9.96 -12.42 11.26
C LEU A 138 11.37 -12.51 11.82
N ASP A 139 11.84 -11.51 12.57
CA ASP A 139 13.21 -11.38 13.13
C ASP A 139 14.32 -11.58 12.06
N ARG A 140 14.01 -11.18 10.82
CA ARG A 140 14.92 -11.25 9.66
C ARG A 140 15.56 -9.87 9.44
N LYS A 141 16.48 -9.50 10.33
CA LYS A 141 17.06 -8.14 10.40
C LYS A 141 17.91 -7.79 9.19
N GLU A 142 18.69 -8.74 8.69
CA GLU A 142 19.54 -8.55 7.50
C GLU A 142 18.67 -8.25 6.28
N ASP A 143 17.62 -9.04 6.04
CA ASP A 143 16.69 -8.81 4.94
C ASP A 143 15.94 -7.47 5.10
N ALA A 144 15.60 -7.10 6.33
CA ALA A 144 15.00 -5.79 6.61
C ALA A 144 15.95 -4.64 6.26
N MET A 145 17.23 -4.78 6.58
CA MET A 145 18.27 -3.79 6.24
C MET A 145 18.41 -3.66 4.72
N GLU A 146 18.39 -4.77 3.98
CA GLU A 146 18.42 -4.74 2.51
C GLU A 146 17.21 -3.97 1.95
N CYS A 147 16.00 -4.21 2.48
CA CYS A 147 14.80 -3.48 2.07
C CYS A 147 14.89 -1.98 2.39
N TYR A 148 15.39 -1.61 3.58
CA TYR A 148 15.59 -0.20 3.92
C TYR A 148 16.64 0.46 3.02
N ALA A 149 17.76 -0.21 2.72
CA ALA A 149 18.80 0.28 1.81
C ALA A 149 18.22 0.50 0.40
N LYS A 150 17.50 -0.50 -0.13
CA LYS A 150 16.82 -0.40 -1.43
C LYS A 150 15.87 0.78 -1.50
N LEU A 151 15.08 1.04 -0.45
CA LEU A 151 14.19 2.19 -0.39
C LEU A 151 14.96 3.51 -0.43
N ILE A 152 16.08 3.60 0.27
CA ILE A 152 16.95 4.80 0.31
C ILE A 152 17.59 5.09 -1.04
N ASP A 153 18.01 4.04 -1.75
CA ASP A 153 18.82 4.16 -2.97
C ASP A 153 17.96 4.26 -4.25
N GLU A 154 16.87 3.49 -4.32
CA GLU A 154 16.02 3.43 -5.51
C GLU A 154 14.81 4.39 -5.47
N PHE A 155 14.27 4.67 -4.26
CA PHE A 155 13.10 5.54 -4.09
C PHE A 155 13.45 6.88 -3.44
N THR A 156 14.46 7.56 -3.96
CA THR A 156 15.05 8.77 -3.35
C THR A 156 14.08 9.91 -3.08
N ALA A 157 13.00 10.03 -3.88
CA ALA A 157 11.94 11.03 -3.73
C ALA A 157 10.83 10.62 -2.75
N SER A 158 10.87 9.39 -2.22
CA SER A 158 9.84 8.87 -1.31
C SER A 158 9.81 9.63 0.01
N VAL A 159 8.60 9.87 0.51
CA VAL A 159 8.38 10.48 1.83
C VAL A 159 8.85 9.57 2.97
N TYR A 160 9.10 8.31 2.69
CA TYR A 160 9.52 7.28 3.66
C TYR A 160 11.04 7.14 3.82
N VAL A 161 11.85 7.80 2.99
CA VAL A 161 13.32 7.71 3.03
C VAL A 161 13.89 8.07 4.40
N ALA A 162 13.36 9.11 5.05
CA ALA A 162 13.84 9.51 6.38
C ALA A 162 13.59 8.42 7.44
N GLN A 163 12.43 7.76 7.37
CA GLN A 163 12.09 6.65 8.25
C GLN A 163 13.00 5.44 8.00
N ALA A 164 13.22 5.09 6.73
CA ALA A 164 14.12 3.99 6.35
C ALA A 164 15.55 4.21 6.81
N ARG A 165 16.09 5.43 6.64
CA ARG A 165 17.44 5.78 7.13
C ARG A 165 17.59 5.62 8.65
N ASN A 166 16.59 6.04 9.41
CA ASN A 166 16.61 5.90 10.87
C ASN A 166 16.57 4.43 11.28
N ALA A 167 15.72 3.62 10.65
CA ALA A 167 15.62 2.19 10.92
C ALA A 167 16.92 1.44 10.55
N TYR A 168 17.46 1.72 9.36
CA TYR A 168 18.73 1.15 8.90
C TYR A 168 19.89 1.42 9.86
N ARG A 169 20.06 2.68 10.30
CA ARG A 169 21.12 3.06 11.25
C ARG A 169 20.96 2.33 12.59
N ARG A 170 19.73 2.28 13.11
CA ARG A 170 19.45 1.59 14.37
C ARG A 170 19.81 0.11 14.30
N LEU A 171 19.45 -0.59 13.22
CA LEU A 171 19.78 -2.02 13.06
C LEU A 171 21.29 -2.24 12.97
N ARG A 172 22.00 -1.41 12.19
CA ARG A 172 23.45 -1.48 12.07
C ARG A 172 24.20 -1.24 13.38
N GLU A 173 23.67 -0.39 14.28
CA GLU A 173 24.27 -0.12 15.60
C GLU A 173 24.08 -1.28 16.58
N ILE A 174 23.08 -2.13 16.38
CA ILE A 174 22.83 -3.31 17.22
C ILE A 174 23.77 -4.47 16.85
N GLU A 175 24.24 -4.52 15.61
CA GLU A 175 25.17 -5.57 15.11
C GLU A 175 26.63 -5.31 15.47
N ASN A 176 26.99 -4.09 15.89
CA ASN A 176 28.34 -3.70 16.32
C ASN A 176 28.48 -3.72 17.85
#